data_ee17e7601c7dc949d6f2ac9cca2705ea
#
_entry.id   ee17e7601c7dc949d6f2ac9cca2705ea
#
_cell.length_a   1.000
_cell.length_b   1.000
_cell.length_c   1.000
_cell.angle_alpha   90.00
_cell.angle_beta   90.00
_cell.angle_gamma   90.00
#
_symmetry.space_group_name_H-M   'P 1'
#
loop_
_entity.id
_entity.type
_entity.pdbx_description
1 polymer ?
#
loop_
_entity_poly.entity_id
_entity_poly.type
_entity_poly.pdbx_seq_one_letter_code
_entity_poly.pdbx_strand_id
1 'polypeptide(L)'
;QKNKKVSELVIGGAGLLSNSILSNFKVVNCHSGLIPMTRGLDSFKWAIYFQELMGITIHRIDENIDLGSPIHHSLTVCREEDDIKKLAERHYANEINSLCQYIMGSLEQKKIYNLPNNVARRRMNIDKENLTQKKFNNYKKWALGKQKVFKK
;
A
#
# COMPACT_ATOMS: atom_id res chain seq x y z
N GLN A 1 -15.54 8.75 -35.23
CA GLN A 1 -15.00 8.24 -33.96
C GLN A 1 -14.62 9.45 -33.10
N LYS A 2 -15.35 9.70 -31.97
CA LYS A 2 -14.96 10.73 -31.01
C LYS A 2 -13.65 10.28 -30.36
N ASN A 3 -12.54 10.99 -30.59
CA ASN A 3 -11.31 10.79 -29.85
C ASN A 3 -11.58 10.97 -28.36
N LYS A 4 -11.73 9.84 -27.63
CA LYS A 4 -11.83 9.89 -26.17
C LYS A 4 -10.48 10.33 -25.63
N LYS A 5 -10.42 11.56 -25.13
CA LYS A 5 -9.24 12.08 -24.44
C LYS A 5 -9.01 11.28 -23.16
N VAL A 6 -7.81 10.71 -22.98
CA VAL A 6 -7.42 10.06 -21.73
C VAL A 6 -7.44 11.10 -20.63
N SER A 7 -8.23 10.88 -19.58
CA SER A 7 -8.39 11.81 -18.47
C SER A 7 -7.55 11.45 -17.25
N GLU A 8 -7.26 10.16 -17.09
CA GLU A 8 -6.53 9.64 -15.94
C GLU A 8 -5.70 8.43 -16.34
N LEU A 9 -4.50 8.31 -15.78
CA LEU A 9 -3.65 7.13 -15.86
C LEU A 9 -3.69 6.39 -14.52
N VAL A 10 -3.92 5.10 -14.57
CA VAL A 10 -3.88 4.24 -13.38
C VAL A 10 -2.66 3.33 -13.50
N ILE A 11 -1.82 3.31 -12.48
CA ILE A 11 -0.61 2.49 -12.45
C ILE A 11 -0.61 1.55 -11.24
N GLY A 12 -0.06 0.37 -11.47
CA GLY A 12 0.21 -0.62 -10.43
C GLY A 12 1.64 -1.11 -10.60
N GLY A 13 2.56 -0.59 -9.76
CA GLY A 13 3.96 -0.99 -9.81
C GLY A 13 4.77 -0.36 -10.93
N ALA A 14 4.86 0.97 -10.95
CA ALA A 14 5.80 1.70 -11.81
C ALA A 14 6.97 2.28 -11.01
N GLY A 15 8.05 2.63 -11.72
CA GLY A 15 9.13 3.47 -11.17
C GLY A 15 8.72 4.94 -11.09
N LEU A 16 9.70 5.83 -10.86
CA LEU A 16 9.46 7.26 -10.86
C LEU A 16 8.96 7.74 -12.23
N LEU A 17 7.89 8.51 -12.24
CA LEU A 17 7.34 9.10 -13.44
C LEU A 17 8.04 10.42 -13.78
N SER A 18 8.12 10.72 -15.07
CA SER A 18 8.66 12.00 -15.53
C SER A 18 7.68 13.14 -15.23
N ASN A 19 8.22 14.34 -15.04
CA ASN A 19 7.42 15.55 -14.85
C ASN A 19 6.45 15.80 -16.02
N SER A 20 6.84 15.41 -17.24
CA SER A 20 5.98 15.53 -18.42
C SER A 20 4.70 14.71 -18.29
N ILE A 21 4.76 13.50 -17.70
CA ILE A 21 3.56 12.69 -17.45
C ILE A 21 2.70 13.33 -16.38
N LEU A 22 3.32 13.73 -15.26
CA LEU A 22 2.60 14.33 -14.13
C LEU A 22 1.93 15.66 -14.48
N SER A 23 2.52 16.45 -15.40
CA SER A 23 1.94 17.73 -15.85
C SER A 23 0.75 17.55 -16.79
N ASN A 24 0.73 16.46 -17.57
CA ASN A 24 -0.28 16.26 -18.60
C ASN A 24 -1.42 15.35 -18.21
N PHE A 25 -1.24 14.52 -17.18
CA PHE A 25 -2.23 13.52 -16.76
C PHE A 25 -2.46 13.54 -15.27
N LYS A 26 -3.69 13.25 -14.88
CA LYS A 26 -3.99 12.81 -13.51
C LYS A 26 -3.50 11.39 -13.38
N VAL A 27 -2.59 11.13 -12.44
CA VAL A 27 -2.05 9.78 -12.24
C VAL A 27 -2.45 9.26 -10.88
N VAL A 28 -2.98 8.04 -10.87
CA VAL A 28 -3.36 7.30 -9.67
C VAL A 28 -2.50 6.05 -9.58
N ASN A 29 -1.96 5.80 -8.39
CA ASN A 29 -1.18 4.62 -8.07
C ASN A 29 -1.88 3.77 -7.01
N CYS A 30 -1.73 2.46 -7.14
CA CYS A 30 -2.03 1.51 -6.08
C CYS A 30 -0.71 1.15 -5.40
N HIS A 31 -0.48 1.72 -4.21
CA HIS A 31 0.74 1.51 -3.44
C HIS A 31 0.56 0.38 -2.43
N SER A 32 1.51 -0.55 -2.40
CA SER A 32 1.55 -1.71 -1.49
C SER A 32 1.99 -1.32 -0.08
N GLY A 33 1.41 -0.27 0.46
CA GLY A 33 1.66 0.27 1.79
C GLY A 33 0.59 1.27 2.21
N LEU A 34 0.52 1.55 3.50
CA LEU A 34 -0.38 2.57 4.05
C LEU A 34 0.35 3.92 4.11
N ILE A 35 0.12 4.80 3.15
CA ILE A 35 0.69 6.15 3.16
C ILE A 35 -0.13 7.10 4.06
N PRO A 36 0.54 8.04 4.75
CA PRO A 36 1.97 8.37 4.68
C PRO A 36 2.87 7.54 5.61
N MET A 37 2.37 6.51 6.27
CA MET A 37 3.12 5.71 7.25
C MET A 37 4.15 4.79 6.60
N THR A 38 3.76 4.01 5.57
CA THR A 38 4.63 3.03 4.91
C THR A 38 4.83 3.44 3.46
N ARG A 39 5.86 4.24 3.20
CA ARG A 39 6.22 4.81 1.90
C ARG A 39 7.47 4.17 1.32
N GLY A 40 7.60 4.19 -0.01
CA GLY A 40 8.77 3.69 -0.73
C GLY A 40 8.72 2.21 -1.04
N LEU A 41 9.88 1.58 -1.17
CA LEU A 41 10.01 0.19 -1.62
C LEU A 41 9.85 -0.81 -0.47
N ASP A 42 9.50 -2.06 -0.81
CA ASP A 42 9.39 -3.20 0.12
C ASP A 42 8.46 -2.94 1.34
N SER A 43 7.39 -2.18 1.14
CA SER A 43 6.46 -1.75 2.18
C SER A 43 5.92 -2.90 3.04
N PHE A 44 5.62 -4.06 2.43
CA PHE A 44 5.24 -5.28 3.14
C PHE A 44 6.28 -5.70 4.18
N LYS A 45 7.55 -5.77 3.79
CA LYS A 45 8.65 -6.18 4.67
C LYS A 45 8.89 -5.14 5.78
N TRP A 46 8.83 -3.86 5.43
CA TRP A 46 9.00 -2.78 6.39
C TRP A 46 7.87 -2.73 7.43
N ALA A 47 6.63 -3.02 7.04
CA ALA A 47 5.51 -3.10 7.98
C ALA A 47 5.74 -4.21 9.03
N ILE A 48 6.27 -5.38 8.63
CA ILE A 48 6.64 -6.46 9.56
C ILE A 48 7.80 -6.02 10.46
N TYR A 49 8.85 -5.43 9.86
CA TYR A 49 10.07 -5.05 10.57
C TYR A 49 9.81 -4.04 11.70
N PHE A 50 8.96 -3.05 11.45
CA PHE A 50 8.64 -1.97 12.39
C PHE A 50 7.34 -2.18 13.19
N GLN A 51 6.63 -3.29 12.98
CA GLN A 51 5.31 -3.55 13.57
C GLN A 51 4.31 -2.42 13.24
N GLU A 52 4.18 -2.12 11.96
CA GLU A 52 3.19 -1.16 11.44
C GLU A 52 1.97 -1.88 10.89
N LEU A 53 0.84 -1.17 10.80
CA LEU A 53 -0.34 -1.70 10.11
C LEU A 53 -0.01 -1.99 8.66
N MET A 54 -0.55 -3.07 8.15
CA MET A 54 -0.36 -3.49 6.77
C MET A 54 -1.61 -3.18 5.96
N GLY A 55 -1.42 -2.70 4.75
CA GLY A 55 -2.52 -2.41 3.84
C GLY A 55 -2.05 -1.74 2.56
N ILE A 56 -3.02 -1.34 1.78
CA ILE A 56 -2.86 -0.77 0.44
C ILE A 56 -3.38 0.65 0.46
N THR A 57 -2.76 1.52 -0.33
CA THR A 57 -3.25 2.87 -0.56
C THR A 57 -3.45 3.12 -2.05
N ILE A 58 -4.66 3.51 -2.42
CA ILE A 58 -4.89 4.16 -3.72
C ILE A 58 -4.72 5.65 -3.49
N HIS A 59 -3.82 6.28 -4.22
CA HIS A 59 -3.51 7.70 -4.06
C HIS A 59 -3.22 8.38 -5.40
N ARG A 60 -3.39 9.69 -5.45
CA ARG A 60 -2.91 10.50 -6.56
C ARG A 60 -1.41 10.70 -6.39
N ILE A 61 -0.67 10.53 -7.50
CA ILE A 61 0.77 10.80 -7.50
C ILE A 61 1.00 12.30 -7.58
N ASP A 62 1.97 12.78 -6.82
CA ASP A 62 2.63 14.07 -6.96
C ASP A 62 4.13 13.89 -7.19
N GLU A 63 4.90 14.94 -7.08
CA GLU A 63 6.37 14.92 -7.25
C GLU A 63 7.13 14.22 -6.12
N ASN A 64 6.45 13.93 -5.01
CA ASN A 64 7.06 13.29 -3.84
C ASN A 64 6.80 11.77 -3.85
N ILE A 65 7.78 11.00 -3.39
CA ILE A 65 7.67 9.55 -3.34
C ILE A 65 6.57 9.13 -2.34
N ASP A 66 5.49 8.53 -2.87
CA ASP A 66 4.38 7.98 -2.11
C ASP A 66 3.86 8.94 -1.02
N LEU A 67 3.67 10.22 -1.37
CA LEU A 67 3.15 11.25 -0.48
C LEU A 67 1.90 11.96 -1.03
N GLY A 68 1.52 11.66 -2.25
CA GLY A 68 0.33 12.23 -2.89
C GLY A 68 -0.96 11.90 -2.14
N SER A 69 -2.02 12.66 -2.45
CA SER A 69 -3.29 12.61 -1.73
C SER A 69 -3.92 11.21 -1.75
N PRO A 70 -4.16 10.57 -0.60
CA PRO A 70 -4.81 9.28 -0.54
C PRO A 70 -6.27 9.38 -0.98
N ILE A 71 -6.71 8.40 -1.76
CA ILE A 71 -8.10 8.23 -2.19
C ILE A 71 -8.78 7.17 -1.34
N HIS A 72 -8.04 6.08 -1.02
CA HIS A 72 -8.57 4.96 -0.26
C HIS A 72 -7.45 4.18 0.42
N HIS A 73 -7.71 3.72 1.64
CA HIS A 73 -6.89 2.75 2.36
C HIS A 73 -7.64 1.45 2.52
N SER A 74 -7.01 0.33 2.18
CA SER A 74 -7.50 -1.02 2.43
C SER A 74 -6.54 -1.77 3.34
N LEU A 75 -7.00 -2.19 4.53
CA LEU A 75 -6.17 -2.94 5.47
C LEU A 75 -5.99 -4.39 5.01
N THR A 76 -4.79 -4.92 5.13
CA THR A 76 -4.52 -6.35 5.00
C THR A 76 -4.59 -6.99 6.37
N VAL A 77 -5.59 -7.86 6.56
CA VAL A 77 -5.84 -8.53 7.84
C VAL A 77 -4.89 -9.71 8.03
N CYS A 78 -4.15 -9.73 9.13
CA CYS A 78 -3.37 -10.89 9.57
C CYS A 78 -4.28 -11.91 10.28
N ARG A 79 -4.05 -13.21 10.09
CA ARG A 79 -4.81 -14.31 10.70
C ARG A 79 -3.89 -15.19 11.53
N GLU A 80 -4.46 -15.95 12.45
CA GLU A 80 -3.68 -16.82 13.34
C GLU A 80 -2.91 -17.91 12.60
N GLU A 81 -3.51 -18.46 11.54
CA GLU A 81 -2.94 -19.48 10.68
C GLU A 81 -1.90 -18.98 9.67
N ASP A 82 -1.63 -17.67 9.64
CA ASP A 82 -0.70 -17.10 8.66
C ASP A 82 0.75 -17.46 8.98
N ASP A 83 1.45 -17.88 7.95
CA ASP A 83 2.87 -17.68 7.77
C ASP A 83 3.12 -16.42 6.93
N ILE A 84 4.38 -16.05 6.75
CA ILE A 84 4.75 -14.85 6.00
C ILE A 84 4.30 -14.92 4.52
N LYS A 85 4.29 -16.12 3.94
CA LYS A 85 3.88 -16.35 2.55
C LYS A 85 2.37 -16.14 2.38
N LYS A 86 1.55 -16.76 3.22
CA LYS A 86 0.09 -16.59 3.18
C LYS A 86 -0.33 -15.14 3.40
N LEU A 87 0.35 -14.42 4.31
CA LEU A 87 0.09 -13.01 4.52
C LEU A 87 0.50 -12.18 3.29
N ALA A 88 1.63 -12.48 2.64
CA ALA A 88 2.07 -11.82 1.42
C ALA A 88 1.09 -12.05 0.26
N GLU A 89 0.63 -13.28 0.06
CA GLU A 89 -0.37 -13.63 -0.95
C GLU A 89 -1.68 -12.85 -0.74
N ARG A 90 -2.15 -12.75 0.52
CA ARG A 90 -3.33 -11.97 0.86
C ARG A 90 -3.11 -10.47 0.66
N HIS A 91 -1.93 -9.96 0.96
CA HIS A 91 -1.59 -8.57 0.74
C HIS A 91 -1.60 -8.22 -0.74
N TYR A 92 -1.00 -9.06 -1.58
CA TYR A 92 -1.03 -8.91 -3.02
C TYR A 92 -2.45 -9.01 -3.59
N ALA A 93 -3.25 -9.98 -3.11
CA ALA A 93 -4.66 -10.10 -3.52
C ALA A 93 -5.47 -8.85 -3.15
N ASN A 94 -5.21 -8.24 -1.97
CA ASN A 94 -5.83 -6.99 -1.56
C ASN A 94 -5.43 -5.82 -2.47
N GLU A 95 -4.16 -5.76 -2.90
CA GLU A 95 -3.68 -4.76 -3.85
C GLU A 95 -4.40 -4.83 -5.19
N ILE A 96 -4.43 -6.02 -5.79
CA ILE A 96 -5.12 -6.26 -7.08
C ILE A 96 -6.61 -5.96 -6.97
N ASN A 97 -7.27 -6.44 -5.91
CA ASN A 97 -8.70 -6.21 -5.71
C ASN A 97 -9.01 -4.71 -5.53
N SER A 98 -8.22 -3.99 -4.74
CA SER A 98 -8.38 -2.54 -4.55
C SER A 98 -8.22 -1.77 -5.85
N LEU A 99 -7.23 -2.15 -6.66
CA LEU A 99 -6.99 -1.55 -7.98
C LEU A 99 -8.16 -1.82 -8.93
N CYS A 100 -8.64 -3.06 -9.01
CA CYS A 100 -9.79 -3.42 -9.83
C CYS A 100 -11.05 -2.65 -9.40
N GLN A 101 -11.34 -2.59 -8.10
CA GLN A 101 -12.49 -1.83 -7.58
C GLN A 101 -12.40 -0.34 -7.92
N TYR A 102 -11.20 0.24 -7.85
CA TYR A 102 -11.00 1.63 -8.26
C TYR A 102 -11.30 1.84 -9.74
N ILE A 103 -10.73 1.02 -10.62
CA ILE A 103 -10.91 1.11 -12.08
C ILE A 103 -12.39 0.92 -12.47
N MET A 104 -13.09 0.01 -11.80
CA MET A 104 -14.49 -0.28 -12.05
C MET A 104 -15.46 0.72 -11.41
N GLY A 105 -14.94 1.67 -10.62
CA GLY A 105 -15.75 2.63 -9.87
C GLY A 105 -16.62 1.99 -8.78
N SER A 106 -16.25 0.80 -8.31
CA SER A 106 -17.00 0.01 -7.32
C SER A 106 -16.42 0.07 -5.89
N LEU A 107 -15.58 1.05 -5.61
CA LEU A 107 -15.13 1.34 -4.22
C LEU A 107 -16.34 1.83 -3.40
N GLU A 108 -16.96 0.93 -2.64
CA GLU A 108 -18.19 1.19 -1.89
C GLU A 108 -18.03 2.25 -0.79
N GLN A 109 -16.86 2.27 -0.13
CA GLN A 109 -16.54 3.25 0.90
C GLN A 109 -15.09 3.72 0.75
N LYS A 110 -14.89 5.03 0.53
CA LYS A 110 -13.56 5.64 0.60
C LYS A 110 -13.15 5.75 2.07
N LYS A 111 -12.26 4.89 2.50
CA LYS A 111 -11.74 4.87 3.87
C LYS A 111 -10.34 5.47 3.89
N ILE A 112 -10.13 6.50 4.68
CA ILE A 112 -8.82 7.12 4.88
C ILE A 112 -8.54 7.13 6.38
N TYR A 113 -7.41 6.54 6.76
CA TYR A 113 -6.95 6.50 8.14
C TYR A 113 -6.01 7.68 8.42
N ASN A 114 -6.10 8.25 9.60
CA ASN A 114 -5.10 9.20 10.09
C ASN A 114 -3.88 8.41 10.56
N LEU A 115 -2.80 8.48 9.81
CA LEU A 115 -1.59 7.70 10.00
C LEU A 115 -0.37 8.60 10.19
N PRO A 116 0.66 8.17 10.95
CA PRO A 116 1.89 8.93 11.10
C PRO A 116 2.59 9.11 9.75
N ASN A 117 3.23 10.27 9.55
CA ASN A 117 3.99 10.56 8.34
C ASN A 117 5.46 10.15 8.55
N ASN A 118 5.85 9.05 7.94
CA ASN A 118 7.20 8.52 7.99
C ASN A 118 7.99 8.84 6.72
N VAL A 119 9.31 8.76 6.82
CA VAL A 119 10.21 8.92 5.66
C VAL A 119 10.04 7.75 4.68
N ALA A 120 10.11 8.05 3.39
CA ALA A 120 10.09 7.02 2.34
C ALA A 120 11.30 6.07 2.49
N ARG A 121 11.03 4.77 2.44
CA ARG A 121 12.03 3.73 2.69
C ARG A 121 12.59 3.19 1.38
N ARG A 122 13.89 2.88 1.40
CA ARG A 122 14.58 2.23 0.30
C ARG A 122 14.32 0.72 0.34
N ARG A 123 14.73 0.03 -0.74
CA ARG A 123 14.74 -1.44 -0.77
C ARG A 123 15.49 -1.99 0.43
N MET A 124 14.93 -3.02 1.05
CA MET A 124 15.50 -3.69 2.22
C MET A 124 16.73 -4.49 1.81
N ASN A 125 17.80 -4.42 2.58
CA ASN A 125 18.98 -5.27 2.38
C ASN A 125 18.74 -6.68 2.95
N ILE A 126 19.56 -7.63 2.54
CA ILE A 126 19.40 -9.05 2.88
C ILE A 126 19.43 -9.32 4.40
N ASP A 127 20.25 -8.60 5.15
CA ASP A 127 20.34 -8.80 6.61
C ASP A 127 19.05 -8.41 7.31
N LYS A 128 18.45 -7.29 6.89
CA LYS A 128 17.14 -6.86 7.39
C LYS A 128 16.01 -7.75 6.92
N GLU A 129 16.07 -8.29 5.70
CA GLU A 129 15.10 -9.28 5.22
C GLU A 129 15.12 -10.54 6.08
N ASN A 130 16.31 -11.07 6.37
CA ASN A 130 16.48 -12.22 7.26
C ASN A 130 15.95 -11.94 8.68
N LEU A 131 16.20 -10.74 9.19
CA LEU A 131 15.69 -10.32 10.48
C LEU A 131 14.16 -10.15 10.46
N THR A 132 13.60 -9.66 9.36
CA THR A 132 12.14 -9.52 9.17
C THR A 132 11.44 -10.88 9.23
N GLN A 133 12.00 -11.92 8.62
CA GLN A 133 11.49 -13.28 8.72
C GLN A 133 11.47 -13.77 10.17
N LYS A 134 12.54 -13.54 10.92
CA LYS A 134 12.61 -13.89 12.36
C LYS A 134 11.62 -13.10 13.21
N LYS A 135 11.32 -11.87 12.85
CA LYS A 135 10.34 -11.00 13.55
C LYS A 135 8.88 -11.34 13.24
N PHE A 136 8.60 -12.15 12.22
CA PHE A 136 7.23 -12.36 11.74
C PHE A 136 6.26 -12.85 12.83
N ASN A 137 6.66 -13.79 13.69
CA ASN A 137 5.79 -14.26 14.77
C ASN A 137 5.43 -13.18 15.78
N ASN A 138 6.36 -12.27 16.08
CA ASN A 138 6.10 -11.12 16.95
C ASN A 138 5.17 -10.12 16.27
N TYR A 139 5.40 -9.85 14.97
CA TYR A 139 4.50 -9.04 14.16
C TYR A 139 3.08 -9.61 14.15
N LYS A 140 2.93 -10.91 13.90
CA LYS A 140 1.62 -11.58 13.87
C LYS A 140 0.85 -11.39 15.18
N LYS A 141 1.49 -11.64 16.33
CA LYS A 141 0.87 -11.43 17.65
C LYS A 141 0.42 -9.97 17.84
N TRP A 142 1.27 -9.02 17.48
CA TRP A 142 0.97 -7.60 17.56
C TRP A 142 -0.19 -7.22 16.62
N ALA A 143 -0.17 -7.65 15.36
CA ALA A 143 -1.18 -7.34 14.36
C ALA A 143 -2.57 -7.87 14.76
N LEU A 144 -2.65 -9.11 15.25
CA LEU A 144 -3.89 -9.71 15.76
C LEU A 144 -4.48 -8.90 16.93
N GLY A 145 -3.63 -8.39 17.82
CA GLY A 145 -4.08 -7.51 18.92
C GLY A 145 -4.61 -6.17 18.43
N LYS A 146 -3.90 -5.53 17.49
CA LYS A 146 -4.28 -4.22 16.94
C LYS A 146 -5.55 -4.26 16.09
N GLN A 147 -5.73 -5.30 15.29
CA GLN A 147 -6.90 -5.41 14.40
C GLN A 147 -8.23 -5.51 15.15
N LYS A 148 -8.24 -5.97 16.39
CA LYS A 148 -9.45 -5.97 17.24
C LYS A 148 -9.96 -4.56 17.51
N VAL A 149 -9.08 -3.56 17.51
CA VAL A 149 -9.44 -2.14 17.75
C VAL A 149 -10.07 -1.50 16.51
N PHE A 150 -9.68 -1.92 15.30
CA PHE A 150 -10.18 -1.35 14.04
C PHE A 150 -11.47 -2.00 13.53
N LYS A 151 -11.94 -3.08 14.18
CA LYS A 151 -13.22 -3.75 13.85
C LYS A 151 -14.42 -3.18 14.61
N LYS A 152 -14.19 -2.26 15.53
CA LYS A 152 -15.22 -1.49 16.23
C LYS A 152 -15.45 -0.15 15.54
#